data_060f62722783d497c3dd563c17a9abdc
#
_entry.id   060f62722783d497c3dd563c17a9abdc
#
_cell.length_a   1.000
_cell.length_b   1.000
_cell.length_c   1.000
_cell.angle_alpha   90.00
_cell.angle_beta   90.00
_cell.angle_gamma   90.00
#
_symmetry.space_group_name_H-M   'P 1'
#
loop_
_entity.id
_entity.type
_entity.pdbx_description
1 polymer ?
#
loop_
_entity_poly.entity_id
_entity_poly.type
_entity_poly.pdbx_seq_one_letter_code
_entity_poly.pdbx_strand_id
1 'polypeptide(L)'
;MTVAEDRQNATVHRVGFDRVRRRPLNALMQALRVKTLYRLVAVLVLAVLLAAPSGAAALSPLLAQVSGQRAYQHVLALAQTIGPHVAGTSEDRTSAAYIADQLAHHGYAVDWQAFSFPFFAVRAVHLTVPSAPTLDWQARAMYYSPSTPAGGLTAGVVEGGLGRPEDFTRTAVSGKIALIERGSLRFREKAENAAAAGAIAAIIYNTQPGEMSGTLVQPVRIPVVSLSGEEGQKLRGLVRAGGVAVHLDVQTDNEQRTTWNIIGTKSGSRDPHRVLVVGAHRDTVAAAPGANDNSSGVAVALEVAEILQGVSLGTTVRFVFFGAEEEGLFGSDYYVSHAGDGSIIGMVNLDMEGVGTRLEVATFHGSDVLARAAARIAAELGIPVSIAREDGSDHVNFERVGVPVVFLFRPDDPEYDTPRDTVDRVNPALLEISARLALAIVLDTAGLGH
;
A
#
# COMPACT_ATOMS: atom_id res chain seq x y z
N MET A 1 34.22 -24.11 54.18
CA MET A 1 33.89 -24.94 55.39
C MET A 1 33.22 -26.17 54.85
N THR A 2 34.05 -27.15 54.75
CA THR A 2 34.10 -28.46 55.45
C THR A 2 33.13 -29.45 54.85
N VAL A 3 33.63 -30.43 53.96
CA VAL A 3 34.29 -31.68 54.33
C VAL A 3 33.30 -32.66 55.03
N ALA A 4 33.03 -33.86 54.62
CA ALA A 4 33.85 -35.05 54.37
C ALA A 4 32.92 -36.17 53.91
N GLU A 5 33.34 -37.08 53.02
CA GLU A 5 33.88 -38.42 53.29
C GLU A 5 32.97 -39.29 54.17
N ASP A 6 32.67 -40.50 53.82
CA ASP A 6 33.57 -41.68 53.84
C ASP A 6 32.86 -42.97 53.37
N ARG A 7 33.55 -43.73 52.58
CA ARG A 7 33.96 -45.15 52.61
C ARG A 7 32.98 -46.32 52.85
N GLN A 8 33.11 -47.17 51.88
CA GLN A 8 33.48 -48.62 51.96
C GLN A 8 32.50 -49.61 52.60
N ASN A 9 32.11 -50.67 51.87
CA ASN A 9 32.70 -51.96 52.05
C ASN A 9 32.29 -53.00 50.98
N ALA A 10 33.31 -53.71 50.54
CA ALA A 10 33.24 -54.89 49.68
C ALA A 10 32.82 -56.13 50.45
N THR A 11 32.09 -57.02 49.81
CA THR A 11 32.19 -58.46 50.16
C THR A 11 31.96 -59.33 48.94
N VAL A 12 32.90 -60.23 48.75
CA VAL A 12 33.06 -61.25 47.71
C VAL A 12 32.21 -62.45 48.03
N HIS A 13 31.75 -63.21 47.04
CA HIS A 13 31.51 -64.63 46.81
C HIS A 13 30.14 -64.91 46.19
N ARG A 14 29.96 -65.69 45.20
CA ARG A 14 30.44 -67.02 44.76
C ARG A 14 29.92 -67.31 43.34
N VAL A 15 30.71 -68.03 42.61
CA VAL A 15 30.48 -68.65 41.32
C VAL A 15 29.33 -69.64 41.35
N GLY A 16 28.41 -69.52 40.38
CA GLY A 16 27.40 -70.51 40.10
C GLY A 16 27.20 -70.67 38.59
N PHE A 17 27.81 -71.71 38.03
CA PHE A 17 27.46 -72.25 36.71
C PHE A 17 26.01 -72.64 36.69
N ASP A 18 25.18 -72.19 35.78
CA ASP A 18 24.31 -73.11 35.05
C ASP A 18 23.50 -72.50 33.91
N ARG A 19 23.37 -73.27 32.85
CA ARG A 19 22.35 -73.35 31.80
C ARG A 19 22.28 -72.26 30.71
N VAL A 20 22.98 -72.59 29.64
CA VAL A 20 22.64 -72.11 28.28
C VAL A 20 21.24 -72.64 27.94
N ARG A 21 20.21 -71.77 28.07
CA ARG A 21 18.88 -71.97 27.44
C ARG A 21 18.96 -71.60 25.98
N ARG A 22 18.88 -72.57 25.07
CA ARG A 22 18.64 -72.38 23.65
C ARG A 22 17.33 -71.61 23.45
N ARG A 23 17.36 -70.37 23.06
CA ARG A 23 16.14 -69.63 22.63
C ARG A 23 15.65 -70.28 21.33
N PRO A 24 14.35 -70.55 21.20
CA PRO A 24 13.82 -71.26 20.05
C PRO A 24 13.93 -70.35 18.83
N LEU A 25 14.39 -70.87 17.67
CA LEU A 25 14.57 -70.28 16.38
C LEU A 25 13.32 -69.50 15.90
N ASN A 26 12.14 -69.87 16.38
CA ASN A 26 10.86 -69.25 16.05
C ASN A 26 10.72 -67.80 16.55
N ALA A 27 11.31 -67.41 17.68
CA ALA A 27 11.26 -66.04 18.20
C ALA A 27 12.12 -65.08 17.35
N LEU A 28 13.24 -65.60 16.81
CA LEU A 28 14.11 -64.79 15.90
C LEU A 28 13.45 -64.57 14.53
N MET A 29 12.76 -65.60 14.03
CA MET A 29 12.01 -65.50 12.75
C MET A 29 10.80 -64.58 12.85
N GLN A 30 10.10 -64.54 13.99
CA GLN A 30 9.02 -63.62 14.25
C GLN A 30 9.52 -62.18 14.38
N ALA A 31 10.63 -61.95 15.08
CA ALA A 31 11.24 -60.61 15.19
C ALA A 31 11.74 -60.06 13.83
N LEU A 32 12.25 -60.93 12.96
CA LEU A 32 12.67 -60.57 11.60
C LEU A 32 11.45 -60.23 10.72
N ARG A 33 10.36 -60.98 10.79
CA ARG A 33 9.11 -60.70 10.06
C ARG A 33 8.47 -59.37 10.48
N VAL A 34 8.44 -59.06 11.78
CA VAL A 34 7.93 -57.82 12.32
C VAL A 34 8.80 -56.63 11.85
N LYS A 35 10.13 -56.73 11.91
CA LYS A 35 11.04 -55.68 11.42
C LYS A 35 10.92 -55.46 9.93
N THR A 36 10.69 -56.51 9.13
CA THR A 36 10.50 -56.40 7.68
C THR A 36 9.14 -55.74 7.37
N LEU A 37 8.09 -56.07 8.12
CA LEU A 37 6.78 -55.45 8.00
C LEU A 37 6.83 -53.95 8.33
N TYR A 38 7.51 -53.55 9.43
CA TYR A 38 7.70 -52.14 9.77
C TYR A 38 8.51 -51.37 8.72
N ARG A 39 9.51 -52.00 8.11
CA ARG A 39 10.28 -51.39 7.00
C ARG A 39 9.42 -51.24 5.74
N LEU A 40 8.57 -52.21 5.39
CA LEU A 40 7.65 -52.14 4.27
C LEU A 40 6.57 -51.09 4.50
N VAL A 41 6.01 -51.00 5.72
CA VAL A 41 5.03 -49.97 6.09
C VAL A 41 5.69 -48.59 6.07
N ALA A 42 6.91 -48.44 6.59
CA ALA A 42 7.64 -47.17 6.57
C ALA A 42 7.99 -46.73 5.14
N VAL A 43 8.37 -47.66 4.26
CA VAL A 43 8.63 -47.37 2.82
C VAL A 43 7.32 -47.03 2.11
N LEU A 44 6.20 -47.71 2.44
CA LEU A 44 4.89 -47.40 1.85
C LEU A 44 4.36 -46.05 2.33
N VAL A 45 4.52 -45.68 3.59
CA VAL A 45 4.17 -44.38 4.17
C VAL A 45 5.06 -43.29 3.56
N LEU A 46 6.37 -43.54 3.38
CA LEU A 46 7.29 -42.61 2.72
C LEU A 46 6.95 -42.45 1.23
N ALA A 47 6.57 -43.54 0.55
CA ALA A 47 6.12 -43.48 -0.84
C ALA A 47 4.77 -42.74 -1.01
N VAL A 48 3.85 -42.86 -0.05
CA VAL A 48 2.58 -42.12 -0.04
C VAL A 48 2.83 -40.65 0.28
N LEU A 49 3.79 -40.34 1.18
CA LEU A 49 4.22 -38.96 1.45
C LEU A 49 4.97 -38.32 0.29
N LEU A 50 5.68 -39.11 -0.54
CA LEU A 50 6.37 -38.66 -1.75
C LEU A 50 5.43 -38.62 -2.99
N ALA A 51 4.27 -39.27 -2.95
CA ALA A 51 3.28 -39.32 -4.00
C ALA A 51 2.10 -38.33 -3.81
N ALA A 52 2.09 -37.56 -2.71
CA ALA A 52 1.21 -36.40 -2.64
C ALA A 52 1.68 -35.40 -3.73
N PRO A 53 0.82 -35.01 -4.69
CA PRO A 53 1.21 -34.01 -5.66
C PRO A 53 1.66 -32.78 -4.89
N SER A 54 2.85 -32.27 -5.21
CA SER A 54 3.30 -30.97 -4.68
C SER A 54 2.16 -29.98 -4.94
N GLY A 55 1.85 -29.09 -3.98
CA GLY A 55 0.75 -28.12 -4.14
C GLY A 55 0.79 -27.39 -5.50
N ALA A 56 1.97 -27.17 -6.05
CA ALA A 56 2.19 -26.60 -7.38
C ALA A 56 1.56 -27.41 -8.52
N ALA A 57 1.55 -28.75 -8.45
CA ALA A 57 0.94 -29.59 -9.50
C ALA A 57 -0.59 -29.50 -9.48
N ALA A 58 -1.22 -29.31 -8.31
CA ALA A 58 -2.67 -29.13 -8.19
C ALA A 58 -3.13 -27.73 -8.64
N LEU A 59 -2.26 -26.72 -8.58
CA LEU A 59 -2.57 -25.33 -8.97
C LEU A 59 -2.37 -25.10 -10.48
N SER A 60 -1.58 -25.95 -11.15
CA SER A 60 -1.20 -25.79 -12.57
C SER A 60 -2.38 -25.55 -13.53
N PRO A 61 -3.55 -26.23 -13.43
CA PRO A 61 -4.66 -25.99 -14.33
C PRO A 61 -5.32 -24.61 -14.17
N LEU A 62 -5.36 -24.06 -12.96
CA LEU A 62 -5.89 -22.71 -12.71
C LEU A 62 -4.92 -21.65 -13.17
N LEU A 63 -3.63 -21.81 -12.88
CA LEU A 63 -2.59 -20.89 -13.32
C LEU A 63 -2.46 -20.83 -14.86
N ALA A 64 -2.82 -21.92 -15.56
CA ALA A 64 -2.81 -21.97 -17.02
C ALA A 64 -4.00 -21.21 -17.65
N GLN A 65 -5.01 -20.81 -16.87
CA GLN A 65 -6.16 -20.03 -17.35
C GLN A 65 -5.90 -18.52 -17.31
N VAL A 66 -4.85 -18.08 -16.62
CA VAL A 66 -4.47 -16.66 -16.51
C VAL A 66 -4.13 -16.11 -17.89
N SER A 67 -4.73 -15.00 -18.25
CA SER A 67 -4.53 -14.31 -19.53
C SER A 67 -4.21 -12.84 -19.31
N GLY A 68 -2.96 -12.48 -19.57
CA GLY A 68 -2.56 -11.07 -19.55
C GLY A 68 -3.29 -10.22 -20.60
N GLN A 69 -3.70 -10.85 -21.71
CA GLN A 69 -4.46 -10.18 -22.75
C GLN A 69 -5.89 -9.86 -22.28
N ARG A 70 -6.52 -10.73 -21.50
CA ARG A 70 -7.84 -10.47 -20.90
C ARG A 70 -7.73 -9.39 -19.82
N ALA A 71 -6.72 -9.46 -18.95
CA ALA A 71 -6.44 -8.40 -17.99
C ALA A 71 -6.24 -7.04 -18.69
N TYR A 72 -5.52 -7.01 -19.81
CA TYR A 72 -5.31 -5.77 -20.58
C TYR A 72 -6.60 -5.14 -21.12
N GLN A 73 -7.67 -5.91 -21.38
CA GLN A 73 -8.97 -5.34 -21.77
C GLN A 73 -9.57 -4.47 -20.62
N HIS A 74 -9.32 -4.83 -19.37
CA HIS A 74 -9.74 -3.99 -18.24
C HIS A 74 -8.94 -2.68 -18.18
N VAL A 75 -7.63 -2.72 -18.47
CA VAL A 75 -6.82 -1.49 -18.59
C VAL A 75 -7.35 -0.57 -19.68
N LEU A 76 -7.68 -1.12 -20.86
CA LEU A 76 -8.30 -0.34 -21.96
C LEU A 76 -9.64 0.29 -21.54
N ALA A 77 -10.48 -0.47 -20.82
CA ALA A 77 -11.77 0.03 -20.36
C ALA A 77 -11.62 1.18 -19.35
N LEU A 78 -10.73 1.04 -18.40
CA LEU A 78 -10.52 2.03 -17.32
C LEU A 78 -9.73 3.26 -17.84
N ALA A 79 -8.53 3.05 -18.34
CA ALA A 79 -7.64 4.17 -18.66
C ALA A 79 -7.90 4.83 -20.02
N GLN A 80 -8.39 4.07 -21.03
CA GLN A 80 -8.63 4.64 -22.37
C GLN A 80 -10.09 5.03 -22.59
N THR A 81 -11.05 4.20 -22.16
CA THR A 81 -12.48 4.47 -22.42
C THR A 81 -13.07 5.42 -21.37
N ILE A 82 -12.78 5.22 -20.09
CA ILE A 82 -13.23 6.10 -19.01
C ILE A 82 -12.28 7.29 -18.90
N GLY A 83 -10.97 7.04 -18.96
CA GLY A 83 -9.93 8.06 -18.81
C GLY A 83 -9.65 8.41 -17.34
N PRO A 84 -9.04 9.57 -17.05
CA PRO A 84 -8.75 9.99 -15.68
C PRO A 84 -10.00 9.96 -14.80
N HIS A 85 -9.96 9.18 -13.73
CA HIS A 85 -11.11 8.95 -12.84
C HIS A 85 -10.76 9.28 -11.39
N VAL A 86 -10.47 10.55 -11.19
CA VAL A 86 -10.12 11.16 -9.90
C VAL A 86 -11.23 10.94 -8.88
N ALA A 87 -10.84 10.56 -7.67
CA ALA A 87 -11.78 10.27 -6.58
C ALA A 87 -12.85 11.38 -6.40
N GLY A 88 -14.11 10.96 -6.32
CA GLY A 88 -15.28 11.83 -6.13
C GLY A 88 -15.77 12.53 -7.41
N THR A 89 -15.29 12.17 -8.60
CA THR A 89 -15.80 12.65 -9.90
C THR A 89 -16.88 11.72 -10.48
N SER A 90 -17.48 12.10 -11.62
CA SER A 90 -18.39 11.23 -12.38
C SER A 90 -17.67 10.03 -12.99
N GLU A 91 -16.43 10.22 -13.41
CA GLU A 91 -15.55 9.19 -13.97
C GLU A 91 -15.13 8.19 -12.91
N ASP A 92 -14.88 8.62 -11.67
CA ASP A 92 -14.67 7.78 -10.50
C ASP A 92 -15.85 6.85 -10.25
N ARG A 93 -17.08 7.39 -10.31
CA ARG A 93 -18.29 6.58 -10.21
C ARG A 93 -18.44 5.60 -11.38
N THR A 94 -18.05 6.00 -12.58
CA THR A 94 -18.10 5.17 -13.78
C THR A 94 -17.11 4.00 -13.69
N SER A 95 -15.89 4.24 -13.21
CA SER A 95 -14.90 3.18 -12.96
C SER A 95 -15.37 2.21 -11.89
N ALA A 96 -15.96 2.74 -10.80
CA ALA A 96 -16.56 1.93 -9.74
C ALA A 96 -17.68 1.02 -10.26
N ALA A 97 -18.58 1.56 -11.12
CA ALA A 97 -19.66 0.80 -11.72
C ALA A 97 -19.14 -0.30 -12.65
N TYR A 98 -18.13 0.02 -13.47
CA TYR A 98 -17.49 -0.97 -14.33
C TYR A 98 -16.94 -2.16 -13.53
N ILE A 99 -16.19 -1.88 -12.44
CA ILE A 99 -15.61 -2.92 -11.58
C ILE A 99 -16.70 -3.74 -10.88
N ALA A 100 -17.74 -3.07 -10.36
CA ALA A 100 -18.88 -3.74 -9.74
C ALA A 100 -19.60 -4.69 -10.71
N ASP A 101 -19.80 -4.27 -11.97
CA ASP A 101 -20.44 -5.07 -13.01
C ASP A 101 -19.58 -6.29 -13.37
N GLN A 102 -18.25 -6.15 -13.46
CA GLN A 102 -17.34 -7.28 -13.71
C GLN A 102 -17.43 -8.32 -12.58
N LEU A 103 -17.36 -7.88 -11.32
CA LEU A 103 -17.48 -8.76 -10.17
C LEU A 103 -18.85 -9.47 -10.13
N ALA A 104 -19.93 -8.73 -10.37
CA ALA A 104 -21.28 -9.29 -10.42
C ALA A 104 -21.44 -10.32 -11.56
N HIS A 105 -20.86 -10.05 -12.74
CA HIS A 105 -20.84 -10.99 -13.87
C HIS A 105 -20.16 -12.31 -13.51
N HIS A 106 -19.12 -12.26 -12.70
CA HIS A 106 -18.40 -13.44 -12.20
C HIS A 106 -19.04 -14.06 -10.93
N GLY A 107 -20.24 -13.62 -10.54
CA GLY A 107 -21.03 -14.22 -9.46
C GLY A 107 -20.58 -13.86 -8.05
N TYR A 108 -19.82 -12.78 -7.87
CA TYR A 108 -19.49 -12.25 -6.55
C TYR A 108 -20.67 -11.50 -5.95
N ALA A 109 -20.81 -11.57 -4.62
CA ALA A 109 -21.66 -10.63 -3.90
C ALA A 109 -20.93 -9.28 -3.85
N VAL A 110 -21.54 -8.24 -4.43
CA VAL A 110 -20.92 -6.92 -4.58
C VAL A 110 -21.49 -5.95 -3.58
N ASP A 111 -20.64 -5.24 -2.87
CA ASP A 111 -20.98 -4.15 -1.97
C ASP A 111 -20.31 -2.84 -2.39
N TRP A 112 -21.02 -1.72 -2.21
CA TRP A 112 -20.56 -0.36 -2.45
C TRP A 112 -20.39 0.34 -1.11
N GLN A 113 -19.18 0.38 -0.59
CA GLN A 113 -18.85 1.01 0.67
C GLN A 113 -18.55 2.50 0.45
N ALA A 114 -19.57 3.36 0.61
CA ALA A 114 -19.44 4.81 0.44
C ALA A 114 -18.75 5.45 1.64
N PHE A 115 -17.87 6.43 1.37
CA PHE A 115 -17.23 7.24 2.40
C PHE A 115 -16.92 8.64 1.89
N SER A 116 -16.75 9.59 2.82
CA SER A 116 -16.32 10.95 2.52
C SER A 116 -14.86 11.15 2.87
N PHE A 117 -14.17 11.93 2.05
CA PHE A 117 -12.77 12.26 2.24
C PHE A 117 -12.49 13.73 1.92
N PRO A 118 -11.44 14.35 2.49
CA PRO A 118 -11.03 15.70 2.14
C PRO A 118 -10.29 15.68 0.79
N PHE A 119 -10.88 16.31 -0.21
CA PHE A 119 -10.25 16.49 -1.52
C PHE A 119 -9.46 17.79 -1.57
N PHE A 120 -8.30 17.77 -2.19
CA PHE A 120 -7.46 18.95 -2.42
C PHE A 120 -6.86 18.93 -3.82
N ALA A 121 -7.06 20.02 -4.57
CA ALA A 121 -6.39 20.22 -5.83
C ALA A 121 -5.90 21.66 -5.99
N VAL A 122 -4.78 21.83 -6.66
CA VAL A 122 -4.23 23.14 -6.98
C VAL A 122 -4.62 23.48 -8.41
N ARG A 123 -5.34 24.60 -8.60
CA ARG A 123 -5.68 25.15 -9.93
C ARG A 123 -4.64 26.11 -10.44
N ALA A 124 -4.18 27.02 -9.57
CA ALA A 124 -3.14 27.98 -9.90
C ALA A 124 -2.44 28.50 -8.64
N VAL A 125 -1.17 28.83 -8.77
CA VAL A 125 -0.41 29.57 -7.77
C VAL A 125 0.45 30.59 -8.48
N HIS A 126 0.27 31.89 -8.15
CA HIS A 126 1.10 32.97 -8.66
C HIS A 126 1.61 33.82 -7.48
N LEU A 127 2.91 33.99 -7.42
CA LEU A 127 3.56 34.89 -6.48
C LEU A 127 4.38 35.87 -7.25
N THR A 128 4.12 37.15 -7.07
CA THR A 128 4.90 38.24 -7.70
C THR A 128 5.33 39.26 -6.67
N VAL A 129 6.48 39.83 -6.88
CA VAL A 129 7.02 40.93 -6.06
C VAL A 129 7.03 42.17 -6.96
N PRO A 130 6.06 43.12 -6.83
CA PRO A 130 5.94 44.27 -7.72
C PRO A 130 7.19 45.16 -7.83
N SER A 131 7.98 45.23 -6.76
CA SER A 131 9.27 45.95 -6.76
C SER A 131 10.42 45.20 -7.43
N ALA A 132 10.21 43.92 -7.80
CA ALA A 132 11.19 43.04 -8.45
C ALA A 132 10.51 42.16 -9.52
N PRO A 133 9.86 42.75 -10.55
CA PRO A 133 8.98 42.04 -11.48
C PRO A 133 9.70 41.07 -12.42
N THR A 134 11.01 41.17 -12.52
CA THR A 134 11.83 40.28 -13.37
C THR A 134 12.18 38.95 -12.66
N LEU A 135 11.81 38.81 -11.40
CA LEU A 135 12.08 37.59 -10.64
C LEU A 135 10.91 36.64 -10.83
N ASP A 136 11.22 35.45 -11.32
CA ASP A 136 10.29 34.31 -11.37
C ASP A 136 10.31 33.61 -10.04
N TRP A 137 9.14 33.44 -9.41
CA TRP A 137 8.95 32.85 -8.12
C TRP A 137 8.17 31.56 -8.26
N GLN A 138 8.80 30.43 -7.93
CA GLN A 138 8.19 29.09 -8.05
C GLN A 138 7.46 28.71 -6.76
N ALA A 139 6.45 29.50 -6.39
CA ALA A 139 5.64 29.20 -5.21
C ALA A 139 4.71 28.01 -5.47
N ARG A 140 4.54 27.17 -4.45
CA ARG A 140 3.63 26.01 -4.45
C ARG A 140 2.62 26.13 -3.33
N ALA A 141 1.34 25.88 -3.59
CA ALA A 141 0.37 25.76 -2.50
C ALA A 141 0.70 24.54 -1.64
N MET A 142 0.65 24.68 -0.33
CA MET A 142 0.71 23.54 0.55
C MET A 142 -0.61 22.75 0.51
N TYR A 143 -0.57 21.44 0.61
CA TYR A 143 -1.77 20.62 0.66
C TYR A 143 -2.71 21.12 1.75
N TYR A 144 -4.00 21.29 1.40
CA TYR A 144 -5.07 21.87 2.19
C TYR A 144 -4.96 23.38 2.46
N SER A 145 -4.12 24.12 1.71
CA SER A 145 -4.14 25.56 1.70
C SER A 145 -5.46 26.08 1.11
N PRO A 146 -6.18 26.99 1.77
CA PRO A 146 -7.32 27.65 1.13
C PRO A 146 -6.87 28.58 0.01
N SER A 147 -7.81 28.91 -0.89
CA SER A 147 -7.63 29.93 -1.91
C SER A 147 -7.47 31.34 -1.31
N THR A 148 -6.79 32.20 -2.03
CA THR A 148 -6.90 33.64 -1.80
C THR A 148 -8.28 34.16 -2.23
N PRO A 149 -8.72 35.37 -1.84
CA PRO A 149 -9.83 36.06 -2.49
C PRO A 149 -9.65 36.12 -3.99
N ALA A 150 -10.75 36.26 -4.75
CA ALA A 150 -10.71 36.39 -6.19
C ALA A 150 -9.80 37.60 -6.61
N GLY A 151 -8.85 37.32 -7.49
CA GLY A 151 -7.84 38.29 -7.92
C GLY A 151 -6.63 38.40 -6.99
N GLY A 152 -6.49 37.46 -6.06
CA GLY A 152 -5.33 37.39 -5.15
C GLY A 152 -5.40 38.42 -4.01
N LEU A 153 -4.29 38.49 -3.29
CA LEU A 153 -4.08 39.48 -2.23
C LEU A 153 -2.70 40.14 -2.37
N THR A 154 -2.61 41.44 -2.06
CA THR A 154 -1.34 42.19 -2.04
C THR A 154 -1.11 42.72 -0.66
N ALA A 155 0.02 42.36 -0.04
CA ALA A 155 0.36 42.82 1.31
C ALA A 155 1.87 42.85 1.54
N GLY A 156 2.25 43.66 2.53
CA GLY A 156 3.63 43.65 3.01
C GLY A 156 4.02 42.34 3.64
N VAL A 157 5.26 41.91 3.43
CA VAL A 157 5.82 40.70 4.02
C VAL A 157 6.61 41.05 5.27
N VAL A 158 6.48 40.24 6.30
CA VAL A 158 7.24 40.35 7.54
C VAL A 158 7.84 39.01 7.96
N GLU A 159 9.03 39.06 8.58
CA GLU A 159 9.66 37.83 9.09
C GLU A 159 8.85 37.26 10.28
N GLY A 160 8.44 36.01 10.16
CA GLY A 160 7.73 35.22 11.18
C GLY A 160 8.60 34.16 11.86
N GLY A 161 9.94 34.30 11.76
CA GLY A 161 10.87 33.37 12.39
C GLY A 161 10.60 31.92 12.05
N LEU A 162 10.50 31.06 13.07
CA LEU A 162 10.10 29.65 12.94
C LEU A 162 8.60 29.44 13.01
N GLY A 163 7.79 30.51 13.10
CA GLY A 163 6.32 30.43 13.20
C GLY A 163 5.81 30.07 14.59
N ARG A 164 6.58 30.33 15.62
CA ARG A 164 6.16 30.18 17.02
C ARG A 164 5.31 31.38 17.44
N PRO A 165 4.41 31.26 18.43
CA PRO A 165 3.63 32.41 18.91
C PRO A 165 4.51 33.59 19.32
N GLU A 166 5.65 33.36 19.98
CA GLU A 166 6.60 34.40 20.39
C GLU A 166 7.29 35.12 19.22
N ASP A 167 7.43 34.50 18.07
CA ASP A 167 8.01 35.12 16.88
C ASP A 167 7.11 36.25 16.35
N PHE A 168 5.80 36.15 16.56
CA PHE A 168 4.80 37.14 16.10
C PHE A 168 4.57 38.29 17.14
N THR A 169 4.95 38.13 18.40
CA THR A 169 4.83 39.19 19.40
C THR A 169 5.76 40.37 19.14
N ARG A 170 6.86 40.13 18.41
CA ARG A 170 7.89 41.13 18.07
C ARG A 170 7.68 41.78 16.71
N THR A 171 6.71 41.27 15.93
CA THR A 171 6.50 41.67 14.54
C THR A 171 5.04 42.06 14.34
N ALA A 172 4.78 43.22 13.77
CA ALA A 172 3.42 43.65 13.40
C ALA A 172 2.94 42.87 12.16
N VAL A 173 2.49 41.62 12.34
CA VAL A 173 2.07 40.71 11.26
C VAL A 173 0.62 40.92 10.85
N SER A 174 -0.20 41.58 11.65
CA SER A 174 -1.62 41.80 11.37
C SER A 174 -1.83 42.50 10.01
N GLY A 175 -2.66 41.88 9.16
CA GLY A 175 -2.92 42.33 7.80
C GLY A 175 -1.75 42.15 6.81
N LYS A 176 -0.73 41.39 7.18
CA LYS A 176 0.46 41.13 6.37
C LYS A 176 0.65 39.65 6.06
N ILE A 177 1.62 39.36 5.19
CA ILE A 177 2.05 38.01 4.87
C ILE A 177 3.20 37.63 5.78
N ALA A 178 3.10 36.50 6.49
CA ALA A 178 4.16 35.95 7.33
C ALA A 178 5.16 35.15 6.49
N LEU A 179 6.44 35.54 6.48
CA LEU A 179 7.54 34.77 5.91
C LEU A 179 8.16 33.90 7.01
N ILE A 180 7.99 32.60 6.91
CA ILE A 180 8.31 31.64 7.98
C ILE A 180 9.37 30.67 7.49
N GLU A 181 10.38 30.42 8.29
CA GLU A 181 11.39 29.41 8.02
C GLU A 181 10.88 28.01 8.37
N ARG A 182 11.16 27.00 7.51
CA ARG A 182 10.99 25.59 7.86
C ARG A 182 11.72 25.31 9.17
N GLY A 183 11.47 24.22 9.83
CA GLY A 183 12.15 23.84 11.09
C GLY A 183 11.32 22.84 11.86
N SER A 184 11.39 22.85 13.19
CA SER A 184 10.85 21.81 14.06
C SER A 184 9.33 21.77 14.20
N LEU A 185 8.62 22.91 13.95
CA LEU A 185 7.17 22.95 14.06
C LEU A 185 6.51 22.36 12.79
N ARG A 186 5.36 21.72 12.95
CA ARG A 186 4.53 21.28 11.83
C ARG A 186 4.03 22.48 11.02
N PHE A 187 3.88 22.34 9.70
CA PHE A 187 3.46 23.42 8.82
C PHE A 187 2.10 23.99 9.21
N ARG A 188 1.16 23.14 9.59
CA ARG A 188 -0.14 23.55 10.11
C ARG A 188 -0.02 24.44 11.33
N GLU A 189 0.78 24.06 12.30
CA GLU A 189 0.99 24.83 13.53
C GLU A 189 1.56 26.22 13.24
N LYS A 190 2.54 26.31 12.32
CA LYS A 190 3.08 27.60 11.84
C LYS A 190 1.99 28.48 11.22
N ALA A 191 1.14 27.90 10.36
CA ALA A 191 0.05 28.60 9.69
C ALA A 191 -1.02 29.08 10.69
N GLU A 192 -1.40 28.24 11.64
CA GLU A 192 -2.37 28.57 12.69
C GLU A 192 -1.84 29.68 13.63
N ASN A 193 -0.57 29.63 14.03
CA ASN A 193 0.07 30.67 14.84
C ASN A 193 0.12 32.00 14.08
N ALA A 194 0.48 31.97 12.79
CA ALA A 194 0.48 33.19 11.96
C ALA A 194 -0.94 33.78 11.82
N ALA A 195 -1.93 32.94 11.56
CA ALA A 195 -3.34 33.34 11.48
C ALA A 195 -3.86 33.91 12.81
N ALA A 196 -3.52 33.31 13.93
CA ALA A 196 -3.87 33.77 15.27
C ALA A 196 -3.26 35.16 15.58
N ALA A 197 -2.07 35.42 15.04
CA ALA A 197 -1.42 36.72 15.13
C ALA A 197 -1.93 37.77 14.12
N GLY A 198 -2.91 37.40 13.26
CA GLY A 198 -3.55 38.30 12.30
C GLY A 198 -2.89 38.32 10.92
N ALA A 199 -1.99 37.42 10.59
CA ALA A 199 -1.51 37.25 9.23
C ALA A 199 -2.65 36.89 8.28
N ILE A 200 -2.60 37.42 7.04
CA ILE A 200 -3.60 37.13 6.01
C ILE A 200 -3.14 36.07 5.02
N ALA A 201 -1.86 35.70 5.02
CA ALA A 201 -1.27 34.55 4.33
C ALA A 201 0.07 34.20 4.99
N ALA A 202 0.57 32.99 4.68
CA ALA A 202 1.91 32.56 5.09
C ALA A 202 2.71 32.05 3.89
N ILE A 203 3.98 32.40 3.85
CA ILE A 203 4.97 31.84 2.94
C ILE A 203 5.97 31.07 3.79
N ILE A 204 6.06 29.76 3.61
CA ILE A 204 7.02 28.92 4.35
C ILE A 204 8.14 28.54 3.39
N TYR A 205 9.38 28.87 3.70
CA TYR A 205 10.51 28.56 2.85
C TYR A 205 11.40 27.46 3.40
N ASN A 206 12.02 26.69 2.51
CA ASN A 206 12.89 25.58 2.87
C ASN A 206 14.19 26.09 3.54
N THR A 207 14.79 25.27 4.41
CA THR A 207 16.10 25.50 5.03
C THR A 207 17.24 24.87 4.22
N GLN A 208 16.91 24.01 3.28
CA GLN A 208 17.84 23.36 2.35
C GLN A 208 17.61 23.90 0.93
N PRO A 209 18.61 23.79 0.05
CA PRO A 209 18.43 24.07 -1.36
C PRO A 209 17.28 23.27 -1.97
N GLY A 210 16.63 23.85 -3.01
CA GLY A 210 15.59 23.19 -3.76
C GLY A 210 14.17 23.40 -3.24
N GLU A 211 13.23 22.89 -4.00
CA GLU A 211 11.80 23.01 -3.77
C GLU A 211 11.34 22.29 -2.49
N MET A 212 10.17 22.65 -2.02
CA MET A 212 9.56 22.03 -0.84
C MET A 212 8.07 21.86 -1.07
N SER A 213 7.59 20.63 -0.92
CA SER A 213 6.17 20.33 -0.75
C SER A 213 5.87 20.10 0.71
N GLY A 214 4.61 20.27 1.11
CA GLY A 214 4.20 20.02 2.48
C GLY A 214 2.70 20.01 2.64
N THR A 215 2.23 19.29 3.66
CA THR A 215 0.81 19.20 4.01
C THR A 215 0.49 19.94 5.30
N LEU A 216 -0.68 20.57 5.31
CA LEU A 216 -1.30 21.15 6.50
C LEU A 216 -2.19 20.11 7.22
N VAL A 217 -2.29 18.89 6.63
CA VAL A 217 -3.09 17.76 7.13
C VAL A 217 -4.60 17.99 7.03
N GLN A 218 -5.06 19.23 7.13
CA GLN A 218 -6.46 19.67 6.99
C GLN A 218 -6.50 21.19 6.74
N PRO A 219 -7.62 21.74 6.29
CA PRO A 219 -7.77 23.16 6.00
C PRO A 219 -7.39 24.06 7.17
N VAL A 220 -6.72 25.16 6.86
CA VAL A 220 -6.37 26.26 7.77
C VAL A 220 -7.10 27.54 7.38
N ARG A 221 -6.95 28.60 8.17
CA ARG A 221 -7.74 29.85 7.96
C ARG A 221 -7.17 30.77 6.90
N ILE A 222 -5.88 30.67 6.56
CA ILE A 222 -5.16 31.57 5.66
C ILE A 222 -4.46 30.78 4.54
N PRO A 223 -4.31 31.35 3.35
CA PRO A 223 -3.50 30.74 2.29
C PRO A 223 -2.05 30.51 2.74
N VAL A 224 -1.51 29.33 2.41
CA VAL A 224 -0.14 28.95 2.74
C VAL A 224 0.56 28.39 1.50
N VAL A 225 1.68 29.02 1.15
CA VAL A 225 2.53 28.55 0.05
C VAL A 225 3.93 28.25 0.55
N SER A 226 4.65 27.41 -0.20
CA SER A 226 6.06 27.14 0.01
C SER A 226 6.92 27.81 -1.05
N LEU A 227 8.17 28.12 -0.67
CA LEU A 227 9.27 28.52 -1.55
C LEU A 227 10.48 27.62 -1.35
N SER A 228 11.34 27.54 -2.34
CA SER A 228 12.68 26.96 -2.18
C SER A 228 13.49 27.70 -1.13
N GLY A 229 14.59 27.09 -0.67
CA GLY A 229 15.49 27.75 0.28
C GLY A 229 16.11 29.02 -0.29
N GLU A 230 16.48 28.99 -1.57
CA GLU A 230 17.09 30.11 -2.28
C GLU A 230 16.11 31.29 -2.43
N GLU A 231 14.87 31.01 -2.87
CA GLU A 231 13.84 32.01 -3.03
C GLU A 231 13.42 32.62 -1.70
N GLY A 232 13.28 31.77 -0.65
CA GLY A 232 12.97 32.22 0.69
C GLY A 232 14.01 33.17 1.27
N GLN A 233 15.29 32.84 1.11
CA GLN A 233 16.38 33.73 1.54
C GLN A 233 16.43 35.04 0.72
N LYS A 234 16.15 34.99 -0.59
CA LYS A 234 16.06 36.17 -1.44
C LYS A 234 14.90 37.07 -1.00
N LEU A 235 13.72 36.53 -0.77
CA LEU A 235 12.57 37.26 -0.24
C LEU A 235 12.87 37.91 1.11
N ARG A 236 13.50 37.15 2.00
CA ARG A 236 13.95 37.61 3.32
C ARG A 236 14.92 38.79 3.19
N GLY A 237 15.85 38.73 2.24
CA GLY A 237 16.76 39.83 1.94
C GLY A 237 16.01 41.10 1.54
N LEU A 238 14.99 41.03 0.69
CA LEU A 238 14.14 42.14 0.31
C LEU A 238 13.35 42.72 1.50
N VAL A 239 12.81 41.87 2.35
CA VAL A 239 12.13 42.25 3.61
C VAL A 239 13.08 43.09 4.50
N ARG A 240 14.31 42.65 4.65
CA ARG A 240 15.32 43.33 5.48
C ARG A 240 15.88 44.65 4.89
N ALA A 241 15.86 44.74 3.56
CA ALA A 241 16.37 45.92 2.85
C ALA A 241 15.45 47.14 2.90
N GLY A 242 14.26 47.08 3.47
CA GLY A 242 13.35 48.20 3.61
C GLY A 242 11.88 47.83 3.49
N GLY A 243 11.59 46.53 3.49
CA GLY A 243 10.24 46.00 3.31
C GLY A 243 9.89 45.74 1.86
N VAL A 244 9.02 44.79 1.66
CA VAL A 244 8.52 44.37 0.34
C VAL A 244 7.05 43.98 0.43
N ALA A 245 6.27 44.33 -0.58
CA ALA A 245 4.93 43.82 -0.82
C ALA A 245 4.98 42.66 -1.81
N VAL A 246 4.14 41.68 -1.60
CA VAL A 246 3.95 40.52 -2.46
C VAL A 246 2.50 40.49 -2.91
N HIS A 247 2.27 40.22 -4.18
CA HIS A 247 0.98 39.80 -4.69
C HIS A 247 0.98 38.28 -4.76
N LEU A 248 0.01 37.66 -4.09
CA LEU A 248 -0.18 36.22 -4.01
C LEU A 248 -1.58 35.85 -4.49
N ASP A 249 -1.65 35.03 -5.51
CA ASP A 249 -2.90 34.42 -5.99
C ASP A 249 -2.78 32.88 -5.90
N VAL A 250 -3.60 32.30 -5.05
CA VAL A 250 -3.70 30.86 -4.81
C VAL A 250 -5.12 30.43 -5.12
N GLN A 251 -5.28 29.51 -6.05
CA GLN A 251 -6.55 28.93 -6.42
C GLN A 251 -6.48 27.40 -6.15
N THR A 252 -7.25 26.96 -5.18
CA THR A 252 -7.30 25.55 -4.76
C THR A 252 -8.74 25.09 -4.63
N ASP A 253 -8.99 23.81 -4.92
CA ASP A 253 -10.17 23.11 -4.46
C ASP A 253 -9.85 22.47 -3.12
N ASN A 254 -10.72 22.68 -2.14
CA ASN A 254 -10.55 22.17 -0.79
C ASN A 254 -11.95 21.90 -0.23
N GLU A 255 -12.44 20.68 -0.49
CA GLU A 255 -13.83 20.30 -0.25
C GLU A 255 -13.96 18.87 0.24
N GLN A 256 -15.10 18.51 0.83
CA GLN A 256 -15.42 17.13 1.10
C GLN A 256 -16.04 16.50 -0.14
N ARG A 257 -15.47 15.39 -0.60
CA ARG A 257 -16.04 14.56 -1.66
C ARG A 257 -16.46 13.21 -1.12
N THR A 258 -17.27 12.51 -1.89
CA THR A 258 -17.68 11.12 -1.62
C THR A 258 -17.21 10.23 -2.73
N THR A 259 -16.61 9.09 -2.36
CA THR A 259 -16.24 8.01 -3.24
C THR A 259 -16.65 6.65 -2.63
N TRP A 260 -16.23 5.54 -3.23
CA TRP A 260 -16.63 4.19 -2.82
C TRP A 260 -15.44 3.23 -2.86
N ASN A 261 -15.37 2.32 -1.89
CA ASN A 261 -14.70 1.06 -2.09
C ASN A 261 -15.70 0.09 -2.74
N ILE A 262 -15.26 -0.65 -3.75
CA ILE A 262 -16.05 -1.71 -4.38
C ILE A 262 -15.54 -3.04 -3.87
N ILE A 263 -16.43 -3.84 -3.29
CA ILE A 263 -16.07 -5.08 -2.59
C ILE A 263 -16.80 -6.25 -3.23
N GLY A 264 -16.03 -7.18 -3.84
CA GLY A 264 -16.52 -8.44 -4.33
C GLY A 264 -16.22 -9.57 -3.35
N THR A 265 -17.23 -10.19 -2.77
CA THR A 265 -17.06 -11.24 -1.76
C THR A 265 -17.35 -12.63 -2.32
N LYS A 266 -16.40 -13.55 -2.09
CA LYS A 266 -16.55 -14.99 -2.31
C LYS A 266 -16.38 -15.72 -0.98
N SER A 267 -17.48 -16.26 -0.46
CA SER A 267 -17.50 -16.93 0.84
C SER A 267 -16.69 -18.23 0.84
N GLY A 268 -15.91 -18.42 1.88
CA GLY A 268 -15.18 -19.66 2.15
C GLY A 268 -16.11 -20.79 2.57
N SER A 269 -15.80 -22.02 2.17
CA SER A 269 -16.60 -23.20 2.47
C SER A 269 -16.35 -23.79 3.86
N ARG A 270 -15.14 -23.60 4.42
CA ARG A 270 -14.72 -24.16 5.71
C ARG A 270 -14.70 -23.11 6.83
N ASP A 271 -14.14 -21.93 6.53
CA ASP A 271 -14.00 -20.84 7.49
C ASP A 271 -14.41 -19.51 6.85
N PRO A 272 -15.73 -19.25 6.77
CA PRO A 272 -16.25 -18.03 6.13
C PRO A 272 -15.95 -16.75 6.92
N HIS A 273 -15.57 -16.83 8.20
CA HIS A 273 -15.23 -15.66 9.02
C HIS A 273 -13.79 -15.19 8.84
N ARG A 274 -12.91 -16.04 8.32
CA ARG A 274 -11.54 -15.65 7.97
C ARG A 274 -11.53 -15.08 6.56
N VAL A 275 -10.94 -13.90 6.40
CA VAL A 275 -10.99 -13.13 5.15
C VAL A 275 -9.58 -12.86 4.65
N LEU A 276 -9.27 -13.31 3.44
CA LEU A 276 -8.12 -12.82 2.67
C LEU A 276 -8.60 -11.69 1.77
N VAL A 277 -7.91 -10.55 1.82
CA VAL A 277 -8.18 -9.39 0.95
C VAL A 277 -7.22 -9.43 -0.24
N VAL A 278 -7.75 -9.20 -1.44
CA VAL A 278 -6.98 -8.87 -2.64
C VAL A 278 -7.39 -7.46 -3.02
N GLY A 279 -6.48 -6.51 -2.97
CA GLY A 279 -6.78 -5.09 -3.11
C GLY A 279 -6.01 -4.42 -4.23
N ALA A 280 -6.62 -3.40 -4.83
CA ALA A 280 -6.00 -2.44 -5.73
C ALA A 280 -6.76 -1.12 -5.59
N HIS A 281 -6.10 0.03 -5.64
CA HIS A 281 -6.85 1.27 -5.76
C HIS A 281 -7.35 1.46 -7.20
N ARG A 282 -8.39 2.26 -7.35
CA ARG A 282 -9.08 2.41 -8.62
C ARG A 282 -9.20 3.86 -9.08
N ASP A 283 -8.84 4.82 -8.24
CA ASP A 283 -8.76 6.23 -8.61
C ASP A 283 -7.40 6.57 -9.23
N THR A 284 -7.33 7.73 -9.87
CA THR A 284 -6.13 8.24 -10.53
C THR A 284 -5.87 9.67 -10.10
N VAL A 285 -4.63 10.14 -10.24
CA VAL A 285 -4.35 11.58 -10.20
C VAL A 285 -5.02 12.32 -11.36
N ALA A 286 -5.26 13.62 -11.19
CA ALA A 286 -6.04 14.41 -12.14
C ALA A 286 -5.44 14.48 -13.55
N ALA A 287 -4.13 14.38 -13.68
CA ALA A 287 -3.42 14.58 -14.94
C ALA A 287 -3.16 13.29 -15.72
N ALA A 288 -3.28 12.12 -15.08
CA ALA A 288 -2.90 10.82 -15.66
C ALA A 288 -4.11 10.01 -16.11
N PRO A 289 -4.06 9.33 -17.26
CA PRO A 289 -5.04 8.31 -17.61
C PRO A 289 -5.07 7.13 -16.64
N GLY A 290 -3.98 6.89 -15.90
CA GLY A 290 -3.87 5.86 -14.88
C GLY A 290 -3.81 4.44 -15.46
N ALA A 291 -3.08 4.24 -16.56
CA ALA A 291 -3.04 2.92 -17.22
C ALA A 291 -2.22 1.91 -16.41
N ASN A 292 -1.05 2.33 -15.92
CA ASN A 292 -0.24 1.53 -15.02
C ASN A 292 -0.64 1.80 -13.57
N ASP A 293 -0.84 3.05 -13.21
CA ASP A 293 -1.22 3.51 -11.88
C ASP A 293 -2.70 3.98 -11.84
N ASN A 294 -3.72 3.14 -11.43
CA ASN A 294 -3.53 1.73 -11.11
C ASN A 294 -4.57 0.85 -11.83
N SER A 295 -4.94 1.21 -13.10
CA SER A 295 -5.78 0.30 -13.90
C SER A 295 -5.12 -1.07 -14.07
N SER A 296 -3.78 -1.16 -13.99
CA SER A 296 -3.04 -2.41 -14.14
C SER A 296 -3.26 -3.35 -12.95
N GLY A 297 -3.19 -2.85 -11.71
CA GLY A 297 -3.48 -3.64 -10.50
C GLY A 297 -4.96 -4.05 -10.42
N VAL A 298 -5.88 -3.13 -10.78
CA VAL A 298 -7.32 -3.46 -10.91
C VAL A 298 -7.52 -4.60 -11.91
N ALA A 299 -6.87 -4.55 -13.06
CA ALA A 299 -6.98 -5.56 -14.10
C ALA A 299 -6.45 -6.92 -13.64
N VAL A 300 -5.33 -6.95 -12.92
CA VAL A 300 -4.79 -8.18 -12.32
C VAL A 300 -5.75 -8.76 -11.30
N ALA A 301 -6.33 -7.93 -10.42
CA ALA A 301 -7.32 -8.38 -9.44
C ALA A 301 -8.57 -8.95 -10.09
N LEU A 302 -9.11 -8.31 -11.12
CA LEU A 302 -10.28 -8.78 -11.87
C LEU A 302 -9.98 -10.09 -12.61
N GLU A 303 -8.80 -10.25 -13.21
CA GLU A 303 -8.37 -11.49 -13.84
C GLU A 303 -8.32 -12.66 -12.83
N VAL A 304 -7.79 -12.43 -11.64
CA VAL A 304 -7.80 -13.43 -10.56
C VAL A 304 -9.22 -13.74 -10.11
N ALA A 305 -10.10 -12.73 -10.01
CA ALA A 305 -11.50 -12.91 -9.65
C ALA A 305 -12.25 -13.75 -10.69
N GLU A 306 -12.03 -13.51 -11.98
CA GLU A 306 -12.64 -14.30 -13.05
C GLU A 306 -12.25 -15.79 -12.94
N ILE A 307 -10.98 -16.10 -12.73
CA ILE A 307 -10.53 -17.50 -12.62
C ILE A 307 -11.13 -18.17 -11.38
N LEU A 308 -11.25 -17.44 -10.29
CA LEU A 308 -11.76 -17.98 -9.03
C LEU A 308 -13.29 -18.12 -9.00
N GLN A 309 -14.05 -17.62 -10.00
CA GLN A 309 -15.52 -17.68 -9.99
C GLN A 309 -16.08 -19.08 -9.72
N GLY A 310 -15.53 -20.11 -10.37
CA GLY A 310 -15.93 -21.52 -10.25
C GLY A 310 -15.18 -22.31 -9.18
N VAL A 311 -14.26 -21.69 -8.45
CA VAL A 311 -13.39 -22.39 -7.48
C VAL A 311 -13.98 -22.32 -6.09
N SER A 312 -14.14 -23.46 -5.41
CA SER A 312 -14.45 -23.47 -3.97
C SER A 312 -13.18 -23.18 -3.16
N LEU A 313 -13.25 -22.17 -2.30
CA LEU A 313 -12.14 -21.79 -1.42
C LEU A 313 -12.46 -22.17 0.03
N GLY A 314 -11.44 -22.48 0.82
CA GLY A 314 -11.58 -22.79 2.23
C GLY A 314 -11.93 -21.57 3.07
N THR A 315 -11.31 -20.45 2.78
CA THR A 315 -11.44 -19.15 3.45
C THR A 315 -12.12 -18.15 2.53
N THR A 316 -12.85 -17.19 3.08
CA THR A 316 -13.44 -16.09 2.30
C THR A 316 -12.37 -15.24 1.64
N VAL A 317 -12.57 -14.92 0.37
CA VAL A 317 -11.76 -13.95 -0.36
C VAL A 317 -12.61 -12.73 -0.68
N ARG A 318 -12.09 -11.55 -0.37
CA ARG A 318 -12.66 -10.26 -0.78
C ARG A 318 -11.73 -9.57 -1.75
N PHE A 319 -12.24 -9.25 -2.92
CA PHE A 319 -11.62 -8.32 -3.86
C PHE A 319 -12.08 -6.93 -3.49
N VAL A 320 -11.16 -6.04 -3.12
CA VAL A 320 -11.48 -4.69 -2.66
C VAL A 320 -10.76 -3.69 -3.54
N PHE A 321 -11.55 -2.85 -4.23
CA PHE A 321 -11.04 -1.80 -5.10
C PHE A 321 -11.24 -0.47 -4.37
N PHE A 322 -10.14 0.06 -3.86
CA PHE A 322 -10.15 1.24 -3.00
C PHE A 322 -10.34 2.52 -3.81
N GLY A 323 -11.06 3.47 -3.26
CA GLY A 323 -11.16 4.83 -3.78
C GLY A 323 -10.35 5.80 -2.92
N ALA A 324 -9.95 6.92 -3.52
CA ALA A 324 -9.18 7.98 -2.87
C ALA A 324 -7.87 7.49 -2.21
N GLU A 325 -7.17 6.60 -2.89
CA GLU A 325 -5.79 6.23 -2.56
C GLU A 325 -4.86 7.39 -2.80
N GLU A 326 -4.93 7.99 -3.99
CA GLU A 326 -4.14 9.11 -4.49
C GLU A 326 -4.30 10.39 -3.63
N GLU A 327 -5.39 10.49 -2.92
CA GLU A 327 -5.66 11.58 -1.99
C GLU A 327 -5.11 11.33 -0.58
N GLY A 328 -4.59 10.13 -0.30
CA GLY A 328 -3.95 9.76 0.96
C GLY A 328 -4.46 8.48 1.61
N LEU A 329 -4.65 7.41 0.85
CA LEU A 329 -5.02 6.06 1.30
C LEU A 329 -6.38 6.02 2.05
N PHE A 330 -7.32 6.94 1.72
CA PHE A 330 -8.57 7.08 2.48
C PHE A 330 -9.47 5.85 2.36
N GLY A 331 -9.50 5.20 1.19
CA GLY A 331 -10.33 4.02 0.96
C GLY A 331 -9.93 2.83 1.81
N SER A 332 -8.65 2.52 1.85
CA SER A 332 -8.13 1.42 2.65
C SER A 332 -8.21 1.70 4.15
N ASP A 333 -7.95 2.95 4.59
CA ASP A 333 -8.15 3.36 5.98
C ASP A 333 -9.61 3.19 6.42
N TYR A 334 -10.55 3.65 5.58
CA TYR A 334 -11.97 3.47 5.84
C TYR A 334 -12.38 1.99 5.87
N TYR A 335 -11.89 1.20 4.91
CA TYR A 335 -12.17 -0.24 4.86
C TYR A 335 -11.70 -0.96 6.12
N VAL A 336 -10.45 -0.77 6.51
CA VAL A 336 -9.86 -1.43 7.69
C VAL A 336 -10.60 -1.05 8.98
N SER A 337 -10.95 0.24 9.13
CA SER A 337 -11.68 0.73 10.31
C SER A 337 -13.15 0.28 10.36
N HIS A 338 -13.73 -0.21 9.25
CA HIS A 338 -15.13 -0.64 9.11
C HIS A 338 -15.28 -2.09 8.62
N ALA A 339 -14.23 -2.88 8.63
CA ALA A 339 -14.21 -4.24 8.06
C ALA A 339 -15.16 -5.25 8.75
N GLY A 340 -15.78 -4.87 9.87
CA GLY A 340 -16.70 -5.71 10.64
C GLY A 340 -16.00 -6.82 11.41
N ASP A 341 -16.76 -7.82 11.87
CA ASP A 341 -16.26 -8.88 12.75
C ASP A 341 -15.43 -9.97 12.06
N GLY A 342 -15.15 -9.82 10.77
CA GLY A 342 -14.32 -10.77 10.02
C GLY A 342 -12.84 -10.61 10.38
N SER A 343 -12.18 -11.70 10.81
CA SER A 343 -10.73 -11.69 10.99
C SER A 343 -10.03 -11.63 9.63
N ILE A 344 -9.47 -10.48 9.27
CA ILE A 344 -8.63 -10.35 8.08
C ILE A 344 -7.31 -11.08 8.35
N ILE A 345 -7.04 -12.14 7.60
CA ILE A 345 -5.87 -13.01 7.78
C ILE A 345 -4.68 -12.62 6.92
N GLY A 346 -4.90 -11.77 5.94
CA GLY A 346 -3.87 -11.23 5.06
C GLY A 346 -4.43 -10.33 4.00
N MET A 347 -3.55 -9.52 3.39
CA MET A 347 -3.86 -8.67 2.25
C MET A 347 -2.79 -8.82 1.17
N VAL A 348 -3.24 -9.04 -0.06
CA VAL A 348 -2.43 -8.96 -1.28
C VAL A 348 -2.77 -7.63 -1.95
N ASN A 349 -1.85 -6.69 -1.94
CA ASN A 349 -2.00 -5.40 -2.63
C ASN A 349 -1.38 -5.48 -4.02
N LEU A 350 -2.07 -4.91 -5.01
CA LEU A 350 -1.68 -4.90 -6.41
C LEU A 350 -1.67 -3.46 -6.89
N ASP A 351 -0.49 -2.99 -7.28
CA ASP A 351 -0.33 -1.61 -7.71
C ASP A 351 0.83 -1.48 -8.68
N MET A 352 0.59 -0.81 -9.84
CA MET A 352 1.58 -0.62 -10.90
C MET A 352 2.14 -1.93 -11.48
N GLU A 353 1.29 -2.80 -12.01
CA GLU A 353 1.67 -4.17 -12.42
C GLU A 353 2.06 -4.30 -13.91
N GLY A 354 1.86 -3.24 -14.70
CA GLY A 354 1.90 -3.32 -16.17
C GLY A 354 3.18 -2.80 -16.83
N VAL A 355 4.03 -2.04 -16.12
CA VAL A 355 5.24 -1.39 -16.65
C VAL A 355 6.44 -1.71 -15.77
N GLY A 356 7.64 -1.75 -16.34
CA GLY A 356 8.88 -1.99 -15.59
C GLY A 356 9.47 -3.37 -15.83
N THR A 357 10.65 -3.60 -15.29
CA THR A 357 11.45 -4.82 -15.51
C THR A 357 11.54 -5.70 -14.27
N ARG A 358 11.28 -5.14 -13.10
CA ARG A 358 11.45 -5.78 -11.79
C ARG A 358 10.08 -5.89 -11.10
N LEU A 359 9.74 -7.09 -10.65
CA LEU A 359 8.60 -7.30 -9.78
C LEU A 359 9.09 -7.35 -8.33
N GLU A 360 8.49 -6.56 -7.47
CA GLU A 360 8.79 -6.54 -6.05
C GLU A 360 7.70 -7.20 -5.22
N VAL A 361 8.14 -7.83 -4.13
CA VAL A 361 7.33 -8.36 -3.04
C VAL A 361 7.65 -7.50 -1.83
N ALA A 362 6.79 -6.56 -1.51
CA ALA A 362 7.07 -5.54 -0.51
C ALA A 362 6.14 -5.60 0.71
N THR A 363 6.59 -4.97 1.78
CA THR A 363 5.84 -4.71 3.03
C THR A 363 6.25 -3.36 3.58
N PHE A 364 5.47 -2.78 4.49
CA PHE A 364 5.83 -1.52 5.14
C PHE A 364 6.76 -1.72 6.35
N HIS A 365 6.32 -2.43 7.40
CA HIS A 365 7.07 -2.55 8.66
C HIS A 365 7.67 -3.93 8.94
N GLY A 366 7.35 -4.93 8.14
CA GLY A 366 7.96 -6.24 8.28
C GLY A 366 7.11 -7.32 8.96
N SER A 367 5.78 -7.28 8.84
CA SER A 367 5.00 -8.52 8.91
C SER A 367 5.25 -9.31 7.63
N ASP A 368 6.39 -9.94 7.56
CA ASP A 368 6.90 -10.56 6.36
C ASP A 368 6.41 -12.01 6.12
N VAL A 369 5.43 -12.49 6.89
CA VAL A 369 4.93 -13.87 6.78
C VAL A 369 4.31 -14.12 5.41
N LEU A 370 3.40 -13.24 4.97
CA LEU A 370 2.75 -13.36 3.66
C LEU A 370 3.73 -13.04 2.53
N ALA A 371 4.59 -12.03 2.70
CA ALA A 371 5.62 -11.69 1.73
C ALA A 371 6.65 -12.82 1.54
N ARG A 372 7.06 -13.50 2.62
CA ARG A 372 7.92 -14.70 2.51
C ARG A 372 7.23 -15.85 1.78
N ALA A 373 5.94 -16.08 2.06
CA ALA A 373 5.16 -17.07 1.33
C ALA A 373 5.09 -16.71 -0.17
N ALA A 374 4.82 -15.45 -0.50
CA ALA A 374 4.80 -14.95 -1.86
C ALA A 374 6.15 -15.14 -2.59
N ALA A 375 7.27 -14.82 -1.94
CA ALA A 375 8.61 -15.01 -2.50
C ALA A 375 8.93 -16.50 -2.74
N ARG A 376 8.52 -17.40 -1.83
CA ARG A 376 8.64 -18.84 -2.02
C ARG A 376 7.82 -19.31 -3.22
N ILE A 377 6.56 -18.88 -3.31
CA ILE A 377 5.67 -19.22 -4.42
C ILE A 377 6.23 -18.71 -5.75
N ALA A 378 6.73 -17.46 -5.78
CA ALA A 378 7.37 -16.90 -6.97
C ALA A 378 8.55 -17.76 -7.44
N ALA A 379 9.40 -18.21 -6.50
CA ALA A 379 10.51 -19.11 -6.82
C ALA A 379 10.06 -20.47 -7.38
N GLU A 380 8.99 -21.06 -6.83
CA GLU A 380 8.38 -22.31 -7.31
C GLU A 380 7.80 -22.15 -8.74
N LEU A 381 7.28 -20.95 -9.06
CA LEU A 381 6.76 -20.62 -10.39
C LEU A 381 7.83 -20.15 -11.38
N GLY A 382 9.08 -19.98 -10.92
CA GLY A 382 10.16 -19.44 -11.74
C GLY A 382 10.00 -17.94 -12.05
N ILE A 383 9.24 -17.20 -11.23
CA ILE A 383 9.04 -15.76 -11.35
C ILE A 383 10.11 -15.05 -10.52
N PRO A 384 11.03 -14.28 -11.16
CA PRO A 384 12.02 -13.49 -10.41
C PRO A 384 11.34 -12.35 -9.65
N VAL A 385 11.59 -12.26 -8.36
CA VAL A 385 11.12 -11.16 -7.50
C VAL A 385 12.25 -10.63 -6.63
N SER A 386 12.17 -9.34 -6.26
CA SER A 386 12.98 -8.74 -5.20
C SER A 386 12.11 -8.46 -3.96
N ILE A 387 12.74 -8.47 -2.79
CA ILE A 387 12.04 -8.14 -1.55
C ILE A 387 12.35 -6.69 -1.20
N ALA A 388 11.31 -5.89 -0.97
CA ALA A 388 11.41 -4.47 -0.71
C ALA A 388 10.64 -4.06 0.55
N ARG A 389 10.81 -2.79 0.93
CA ARG A 389 9.97 -2.09 1.90
C ARG A 389 9.46 -0.83 1.25
N GLU A 390 8.15 -0.70 1.24
CA GLU A 390 7.44 0.41 0.60
C GLU A 390 6.31 0.89 1.49
N ASP A 391 6.05 2.20 1.45
CA ASP A 391 5.05 2.88 2.28
C ASP A 391 4.01 3.67 1.46
N GLY A 392 4.01 3.51 0.15
CA GLY A 392 3.27 4.33 -0.80
C GLY A 392 1.96 3.73 -1.31
N SER A 393 1.33 2.73 -0.66
CA SER A 393 0.06 2.18 -1.16
C SER A 393 -0.81 1.58 -0.04
N ASP A 394 -1.99 1.09 -0.38
CA ASP A 394 -3.09 0.67 0.52
C ASP A 394 -2.71 -0.38 1.57
N HIS A 395 -1.73 -1.23 1.31
CA HIS A 395 -1.25 -2.26 2.25
C HIS A 395 -0.80 -1.67 3.60
N VAL A 396 -0.38 -0.41 3.60
CA VAL A 396 0.12 0.28 4.81
C VAL A 396 -0.94 0.35 5.91
N ASN A 397 -2.20 0.61 5.55
CA ASN A 397 -3.30 0.70 6.52
C ASN A 397 -3.64 -0.66 7.14
N PHE A 398 -3.50 -1.74 6.38
CA PHE A 398 -3.67 -3.10 6.90
C PHE A 398 -2.53 -3.49 7.84
N GLU A 399 -1.29 -3.21 7.47
CA GLU A 399 -0.14 -3.55 8.30
C GLU A 399 -0.13 -2.76 9.63
N ARG A 400 -0.60 -1.49 9.62
CA ARG A 400 -0.73 -0.66 10.84
C ARG A 400 -1.65 -1.27 11.89
N VAL A 401 -2.62 -2.08 11.49
CA VAL A 401 -3.52 -2.81 12.41
C VAL A 401 -3.10 -4.27 12.63
N GLY A 402 -1.91 -4.65 12.17
CA GLY A 402 -1.32 -5.97 12.42
C GLY A 402 -1.76 -7.06 11.44
N VAL A 403 -2.38 -6.73 10.33
CA VAL A 403 -2.71 -7.69 9.26
C VAL A 403 -1.45 -7.99 8.46
N PRO A 404 -1.10 -9.27 8.22
CA PRO A 404 -0.03 -9.65 7.31
C PRO A 404 -0.31 -9.17 5.89
N VAL A 405 0.68 -8.55 5.24
CA VAL A 405 0.52 -8.01 3.89
C VAL A 405 1.56 -8.54 2.93
N VAL A 406 1.24 -8.51 1.65
CA VAL A 406 2.17 -8.55 0.54
C VAL A 406 1.75 -7.51 -0.48
N PHE A 407 2.67 -6.66 -0.86
CA PHE A 407 2.50 -5.68 -1.91
C PHE A 407 3.29 -6.14 -3.14
N LEU A 408 2.59 -6.41 -4.24
CA LEU A 408 3.18 -6.71 -5.54
C LEU A 408 3.16 -5.42 -6.36
N PHE A 409 4.31 -5.02 -6.88
CA PHE A 409 4.40 -3.82 -7.71
C PHE A 409 5.69 -3.77 -8.54
N ARG A 410 5.74 -2.87 -9.52
CA ARG A 410 6.89 -2.62 -10.38
C ARG A 410 7.32 -1.16 -10.27
N PRO A 411 8.45 -0.87 -9.56
CA PRO A 411 8.88 0.50 -9.27
C PRO A 411 9.47 1.24 -10.48
N ASP A 412 9.74 0.56 -11.59
CA ASP A 412 10.56 1.09 -12.69
C ASP A 412 9.70 1.80 -13.76
N ASP A 413 8.64 2.54 -13.39
CA ASP A 413 7.88 3.38 -14.31
C ASP A 413 8.17 4.86 -14.07
N PRO A 414 8.91 5.54 -14.98
CA PRO A 414 9.21 6.96 -14.84
C PRO A 414 8.05 7.88 -15.23
N GLU A 415 6.95 7.32 -15.75
CA GLU A 415 5.82 8.09 -16.27
C GLU A 415 4.54 7.95 -15.43
N TYR A 416 4.58 7.21 -14.32
CA TYR A 416 3.45 7.13 -13.41
C TYR A 416 3.09 8.55 -12.91
N ASP A 417 1.85 8.82 -12.59
CA ASP A 417 1.32 10.14 -12.21
C ASP A 417 1.48 11.23 -13.26
N THR A 418 1.77 10.88 -14.50
CA THR A 418 1.90 11.85 -15.59
C THR A 418 0.86 11.62 -16.71
N PRO A 419 0.61 12.62 -17.57
CA PRO A 419 -0.24 12.42 -18.76
C PRO A 419 0.25 11.34 -19.74
N ARG A 420 1.46 10.80 -19.51
CA ARG A 420 2.06 9.74 -20.31
C ARG A 420 1.89 8.35 -19.72
N ASP A 421 1.20 8.20 -18.60
CA ASP A 421 0.75 6.89 -18.12
C ASP A 421 -0.43 6.38 -18.95
N THR A 422 -0.10 5.88 -20.14
CA THR A 422 -1.06 5.49 -21.19
C THR A 422 -1.05 4.01 -21.48
N VAL A 423 -2.15 3.49 -22.05
CA VAL A 423 -2.38 2.07 -22.27
C VAL A 423 -1.32 1.38 -23.14
N ASP A 424 -0.72 2.09 -24.09
CA ASP A 424 0.33 1.56 -24.97
C ASP A 424 1.64 1.23 -24.24
N ARG A 425 1.81 1.71 -23.02
CA ARG A 425 2.95 1.40 -22.16
C ARG A 425 2.76 0.10 -21.38
N VAL A 426 1.52 -0.28 -21.11
CA VAL A 426 1.19 -1.48 -20.33
C VAL A 426 1.44 -2.74 -21.15
N ASN A 427 2.25 -3.64 -20.61
CA ASN A 427 2.59 -4.90 -21.24
C ASN A 427 1.71 -6.04 -20.70
N PRO A 428 0.84 -6.66 -21.54
CA PRO A 428 -0.01 -7.77 -21.13
C PRO A 428 0.74 -8.96 -20.52
N ALA A 429 1.99 -9.21 -20.95
CA ALA A 429 2.77 -10.31 -20.41
C ALA A 429 3.20 -10.05 -18.93
N LEU A 430 3.38 -8.78 -18.54
CA LEU A 430 3.65 -8.42 -17.15
C LEU A 430 2.41 -8.61 -16.28
N LEU A 431 1.23 -8.21 -16.78
CA LEU A 431 -0.05 -8.46 -16.11
C LEU A 431 -0.28 -9.96 -15.87
N GLU A 432 0.05 -10.80 -16.88
CA GLU A 432 -0.05 -12.25 -16.74
C GLU A 432 0.85 -12.81 -15.64
N ILE A 433 2.10 -12.33 -15.57
CA ILE A 433 3.06 -12.75 -14.54
C ILE A 433 2.53 -12.39 -13.15
N SER A 434 2.07 -11.14 -12.96
CA SER A 434 1.54 -10.67 -11.70
C SER A 434 0.24 -11.39 -11.31
N ALA A 435 -0.67 -11.61 -12.25
CA ALA A 435 -1.91 -12.35 -12.00
C ALA A 435 -1.65 -13.82 -11.63
N ARG A 436 -0.68 -14.48 -12.25
CA ARG A 436 -0.28 -15.86 -11.89
C ARG A 436 0.29 -15.92 -10.48
N LEU A 437 1.14 -14.96 -10.09
CA LEU A 437 1.67 -14.90 -8.74
C LEU A 437 0.57 -14.59 -7.72
N ALA A 438 -0.26 -13.58 -7.97
CA ALA A 438 -1.37 -13.21 -7.08
C ALA A 438 -2.35 -14.38 -6.89
N LEU A 439 -2.76 -15.06 -7.98
CA LEU A 439 -3.62 -16.24 -7.94
C LEU A 439 -3.00 -17.36 -7.09
N ALA A 440 -1.71 -17.64 -7.25
CA ALA A 440 -1.02 -18.67 -6.50
C ALA A 440 -0.95 -18.32 -5.00
N ILE A 441 -0.70 -17.06 -4.64
CA ILE A 441 -0.72 -16.59 -3.25
C ILE A 441 -2.14 -16.76 -2.65
N VAL A 442 -3.18 -16.39 -3.39
CA VAL A 442 -4.57 -16.56 -2.94
C VAL A 442 -4.89 -18.04 -2.68
N LEU A 443 -4.53 -18.93 -3.61
CA LEU A 443 -4.80 -20.36 -3.48
C LEU A 443 -4.00 -21.01 -2.34
N ASP A 444 -2.76 -20.59 -2.11
CA ASP A 444 -1.92 -21.07 -0.98
C ASP A 444 -2.50 -20.61 0.36
N THR A 445 -2.95 -19.34 0.43
CA THR A 445 -3.41 -18.72 1.69
C THR A 445 -4.86 -19.09 2.03
N ALA A 446 -5.79 -19.01 1.06
CA ALA A 446 -7.20 -19.30 1.28
C ALA A 446 -7.50 -20.81 1.28
N GLY A 447 -6.66 -21.60 0.63
CA GLY A 447 -6.82 -23.04 0.46
C GLY A 447 -8.01 -23.40 -0.43
N LEU A 448 -7.92 -24.54 -1.11
CA LEU A 448 -9.07 -25.07 -1.86
C LEU A 448 -10.12 -25.64 -0.88
N GLY A 449 -11.38 -25.33 -1.13
CA GLY A 449 -12.51 -25.93 -0.44
C GLY A 449 -12.75 -27.36 -0.95
N HIS A 450 -13.08 -28.26 -0.06
CA HIS A 450 -13.51 -29.63 -0.39
C HIS A 450 -15.01 -29.72 -0.27
#